data_c10afb943c0f24694481f898f4e3545f
#
_entry.id   c10afb943c0f24694481f898f4e3545f
#
_cell.length_a   1.000
_cell.length_b   1.000
_cell.length_c   1.000
_cell.angle_alpha   90.00
_cell.angle_beta   90.00
_cell.angle_gamma   90.00
#
_symmetry.space_group_name_H-M   'P 1'
#
loop_
_entity.id
_entity.type
_entity.pdbx_description
1 polymer ?
#
loop_
_entity_poly.entity_id
_entity_poly.type
_entity_poly.pdbx_seq_one_letter_code
_entity_poly.pdbx_strand_id
1 'polypeptide(L)' 'MKKYKVGISELGYEDVVEADDEQEAEEMALIHCKQYLHEYVDVDTLEEVEWK' A
#
# COMPACT_ATOMS: atom_id res chain seq x y z
N MET A 1 12.21 3.71 -10.06
CA MET A 1 11.02 3.50 -9.22
C MET A 1 11.43 3.46 -7.76
N LYS A 2 10.51 3.87 -6.91
CA LYS A 2 10.73 3.84 -5.48
C LYS A 2 10.01 2.67 -4.86
N LYS A 3 10.41 2.32 -3.66
CA LYS A 3 9.72 1.27 -2.92
C LYS A 3 9.03 1.90 -1.70
N TYR A 4 7.83 1.44 -1.44
CA TYR A 4 7.03 1.96 -0.34
C TYR A 4 6.51 0.81 0.50
N LYS A 5 6.58 1.01 1.81
CA LYS A 5 5.96 0.07 2.74
C LYS A 5 4.54 0.55 2.97
N VAL A 6 3.58 -0.29 2.71
CA VAL A 6 2.16 0.05 2.84
C VAL A 6 1.50 -0.91 3.81
N GLY A 7 0.49 -0.42 4.51
CA GLY A 7 -0.24 -1.24 5.46
C GLY A 7 -1.66 -0.75 5.65
N ILE A 8 -2.56 -1.70 5.87
CA ILE A 8 -3.95 -1.42 6.17
C ILE A 8 -4.28 -2.18 7.44
N SER A 9 -4.27 -1.45 8.55
CA SER A 9 -4.44 -2.06 9.87
C SER A 9 -5.74 -2.81 10.02
N GLU A 10 -6.80 -2.28 9.47
CA GLU A 10 -8.11 -2.91 9.58
C GLU A 10 -8.13 -4.30 8.99
N LEU A 11 -7.33 -4.55 7.98
CA LEU A 11 -7.30 -5.83 7.30
C LEU A 11 -6.10 -6.69 7.70
N GLY A 12 -5.22 -6.15 8.52
CA GLY A 12 -3.98 -6.85 8.86
C GLY A 12 -3.06 -7.02 7.68
N TYR A 13 -3.15 -6.12 6.71
CA TYR A 13 -2.38 -6.21 5.47
C TYR A 13 -1.13 -5.34 5.57
N GLU A 14 -0.01 -5.88 5.12
CA GLU A 14 1.25 -5.14 5.08
C GLU A 14 2.10 -5.68 3.95
N ASP A 15 2.67 -4.79 3.15
CA ASP A 15 3.48 -5.22 2.01
C ASP A 15 4.41 -4.09 1.60
N VAL A 16 5.33 -4.42 0.71
CA VAL A 16 6.22 -3.45 0.09
C VAL A 16 5.92 -3.45 -1.40
N VAL A 17 5.64 -2.29 -1.96
CA VAL A 17 5.31 -2.16 -3.37
C VAL A 17 6.27 -1.20 -4.05
N GLU A 18 6.44 -1.37 -5.36
CA GLU A 18 7.23 -0.44 -6.16
C GLU A 18 6.29 0.52 -6.85
N ALA A 19 6.58 1.81 -6.73
CA ALA A 19 5.72 2.83 -7.30
C ALA A 19 6.53 4.09 -7.54
N ASP A 20 6.02 4.97 -8.38
CA ASP A 20 6.70 6.23 -8.67
C ASP A 20 6.44 7.28 -7.60
N ASP A 21 5.29 7.22 -6.94
CA ASP A 21 4.96 8.17 -5.88
C ASP A 21 4.03 7.53 -4.88
N GLU A 22 3.67 8.29 -3.87
CA GLU A 22 2.84 7.78 -2.78
C GLU A 22 1.44 7.39 -3.24
N GLN A 23 0.88 8.18 -4.12
CA GLN A 23 -0.47 7.90 -4.60
C GLN A 23 -0.51 6.57 -5.34
N GLU A 24 0.48 6.32 -6.18
CA GLU A 24 0.54 5.07 -6.89
C GLU A 24 0.75 3.90 -5.94
N ALA A 25 1.57 4.10 -4.90
CA ALA A 25 1.79 3.05 -3.92
C ALA A 25 0.49 2.69 -3.20
N GLU A 26 -0.29 3.70 -2.87
CA GLU A 26 -1.58 3.48 -2.22
C GLU A 26 -2.51 2.69 -3.12
N GLU A 27 -2.56 3.05 -4.38
CA GLU A 27 -3.40 2.34 -5.34
C GLU A 27 -2.97 0.89 -5.50
N MET A 28 -1.67 0.67 -5.52
CA MET A 28 -1.15 -0.70 -5.63
C MET A 28 -1.55 -1.53 -4.43
N ALA A 29 -1.47 -0.94 -3.23
CA ALA A 29 -1.86 -1.64 -2.03
C ALA A 29 -3.34 -2.06 -2.08
N LEU A 30 -4.19 -1.16 -2.53
CA LEU A 30 -5.60 -1.45 -2.64
C LEU A 30 -5.89 -2.52 -3.68
N ILE A 31 -5.16 -2.51 -4.78
CA ILE A 31 -5.31 -3.54 -5.80
C ILE A 31 -4.91 -4.91 -5.27
N HIS A 32 -3.81 -4.96 -4.51
CA HIS A 32 -3.33 -6.22 -3.96
C HIS A 32 -4.26 -6.76 -2.88
N CYS A 33 -4.90 -5.87 -2.14
CA CYS A 33 -5.81 -6.28 -1.08
C CYS A 33 -7.23 -6.28 -1.60
N LYS A 34 -7.68 -7.40 -2.11
CA LYS A 34 -8.94 -7.47 -2.82
C LYS A 34 -10.16 -7.35 -1.93
N GLN A 35 -9.97 -7.37 -0.63
CA GLN A 35 -11.10 -7.27 0.29
C GLN A 35 -11.75 -5.90 0.26
N TYR A 36 -11.04 -4.90 -0.22
CA TYR A 36 -11.59 -3.57 -0.28
C TYR A 36 -12.77 -3.45 -1.25
N LEU A 37 -12.99 -4.45 -2.07
CA LEU A 37 -14.04 -4.40 -3.08
C LEU A 37 -15.41 -4.14 -2.51
N HIS A 38 -15.63 -4.51 -1.26
CA HIS A 38 -16.95 -4.38 -0.65
C HIS A 38 -17.00 -3.34 0.46
N GLU A 39 -15.87 -2.79 0.82
CA GLU A 39 -15.81 -1.84 1.91
C GLU A 39 -14.77 -0.80 1.60
N TYR A 40 -15.04 0.39 2.08
CA TYR A 40 -14.08 1.45 1.94
C TYR A 40 -13.00 1.30 3.01
N VAL A 41 -11.76 1.22 2.61
CA VAL A 41 -10.63 1.14 3.53
C VAL A 41 -9.54 2.10 3.07
N ASP A 42 -8.78 2.57 4.04
CA ASP A 42 -7.66 3.47 3.78
C ASP A 42 -6.35 2.81 4.16
N VAL A 43 -5.32 3.20 3.45
CA VAL A 43 -3.96 2.78 3.79
C VAL A 43 -3.52 3.60 5.00
N ASP A 44 -3.19 2.92 6.09
CA ASP A 44 -2.76 3.56 7.33
C ASP A 44 -1.27 3.84 7.36
N THR A 45 -0.50 3.00 6.70
CA THR A 45 0.94 3.10 6.70
C THR A 45 1.41 3.29 5.28
N LEU A 46 2.19 4.33 5.06
CA LEU A 46 2.75 4.58 3.74
C LEU A 46 4.08 5.29 3.93
N GLU A 47 5.14 4.58 3.68
CA GLU A 47 6.49 5.06 3.97
C GLU A 47 7.42 4.66 2.85
N GLU A 48 8.21 5.61 2.37
CA GLU A 48 9.21 5.30 1.37
C GLU A 48 10.36 4.57 2.04
N VAL A 49 10.79 3.46 1.45
CA VAL A 49 11.92 2.71 1.97
C VAL A 49 13.02 2.68 0.93
N GLU A 50 14.24 2.68 1.39
CA GLU A 50 15.38 2.62 0.51
C GLU A 50 15.87 1.20 0.37
N TRP A 51 16.22 0.86 -0.85
CA TRP A 51 16.79 -0.43 -1.15
C TRP A 51 18.13 -0.28 -1.79
N LYS A 52 18.98 -1.17 -1.47
CA LYS A 52 20.29 -1.20 -2.10
C LYS A 52 20.50 -2.50 -2.81
#